data_c7e8618b078ec4aeef4e93b3f1d78ea4
#
_entry.id   c7e8618b078ec4aeef4e93b3f1d78ea4
#
_cell.length_a   1.000
_cell.length_b   1.000
_cell.length_c   1.000
_cell.angle_alpha   90.00
_cell.angle_beta   90.00
_cell.angle_gamma   90.00
#
_symmetry.space_group_name_H-M   'P 1'
#
loop_
_entity.id
_entity.type
_entity.pdbx_description
1 polymer ?
#
loop_
_entity_poly.entity_id
_entity_poly.type
_entity_poly.pdbx_seq_one_letter_code
_entity_poly.pdbx_strand_id
1 'polypeptide(L)'
;MVMPFDGYHIPMARLQEFPDSADAVYRRGAPDTFDADALRRDLQRIRHGDEPTVSLPGFDHAKGDPEQDAHTFCRAQHDVVICEGLYLLHPEWGLQGETIKAKEGLEKEEGNDNDNDGFFDYSIFIESDLEACVERLKIRNRVIPGYTPKEIDVRVEKVDRVNAMTVLRSKDRAECVVRSATESESV
;
A
#
# COMPACT_ATOMS: atom_id res chain seq x y z
N MET A 1 -13.76 -0.50 -10.40
CA MET A 1 -12.93 -1.71 -10.11
C MET A 1 -12.19 -1.54 -8.80
N VAL A 2 -11.70 -2.63 -8.20
CA VAL A 2 -10.72 -2.59 -7.09
C VAL A 2 -9.34 -2.85 -7.67
N MET A 3 -8.37 -2.03 -7.25
CA MET A 3 -6.95 -2.11 -7.63
C MET A 3 -6.14 -2.42 -6.38
N PRO A 4 -5.69 -3.67 -6.19
CA PRO A 4 -4.93 -4.05 -5.01
C PRO A 4 -3.48 -3.55 -5.11
N PHE A 5 -3.02 -2.86 -4.08
CA PHE A 5 -1.65 -2.38 -3.96
C PHE A 5 -0.61 -3.52 -3.87
N ASP A 6 -1.02 -4.67 -3.34
CA ASP A 6 -0.10 -5.81 -3.14
C ASP A 6 0.54 -6.31 -4.44
N GLY A 7 -0.08 -6.05 -5.60
CA GLY A 7 0.54 -6.32 -6.90
C GLY A 7 1.83 -5.57 -7.17
N TYR A 8 2.11 -4.52 -6.40
CA TYR A 8 3.32 -3.70 -6.52
C TYR A 8 4.44 -4.09 -5.55
N HIS A 9 4.34 -5.23 -4.87
CA HIS A 9 5.50 -5.80 -4.18
C HIS A 9 6.65 -6.03 -5.17
N ILE A 10 7.88 -5.76 -4.73
CA ILE A 10 9.06 -6.19 -5.49
C ILE A 10 9.08 -7.72 -5.50
N PRO A 11 9.21 -8.36 -6.68
CA PRO A 11 9.27 -9.81 -6.77
C PRO A 11 10.39 -10.40 -5.91
N MET A 12 10.16 -11.58 -5.34
CA MET A 12 11.14 -12.24 -4.45
C MET A 12 12.50 -12.39 -5.12
N ALA A 13 12.54 -12.75 -6.41
CA ALA A 13 13.77 -12.86 -7.17
C ALA A 13 14.58 -11.55 -7.20
N ARG A 14 13.89 -10.41 -7.30
CA ARG A 14 14.54 -9.09 -7.29
C ARG A 14 15.01 -8.68 -5.90
N LEU A 15 14.26 -9.01 -4.84
CA LEU A 15 14.72 -8.77 -3.45
C LEU A 15 16.01 -9.53 -3.14
N GLN A 16 16.19 -10.71 -3.73
CA GLN A 16 17.42 -11.50 -3.59
C GLN A 16 18.64 -10.87 -4.27
N GLU A 17 18.45 -9.90 -5.15
CA GLU A 17 19.53 -9.14 -5.81
C GLU A 17 19.96 -7.90 -4.99
N PHE A 18 19.25 -7.57 -3.90
CA PHE A 18 19.58 -6.42 -3.06
C PHE A 18 20.90 -6.64 -2.33
N PRO A 19 21.67 -5.56 -2.03
CA PRO A 19 22.94 -5.67 -1.31
C PRO A 19 22.83 -6.41 0.02
N ASP A 20 21.73 -6.21 0.76
CA ASP A 20 21.36 -7.00 1.93
C ASP A 20 20.07 -7.77 1.65
N SER A 21 20.18 -8.78 0.81
CA SER A 21 19.04 -9.58 0.36
C SER A 21 18.35 -10.31 1.52
N ALA A 22 19.09 -10.76 2.52
CA ALA A 22 18.52 -11.46 3.67
C ALA A 22 17.61 -10.55 4.49
N ASP A 23 18.03 -9.30 4.73
CA ASP A 23 17.23 -8.30 5.42
C ASP A 23 16.03 -7.86 4.56
N ALA A 24 16.22 -7.59 3.27
CA ALA A 24 15.14 -7.22 2.35
C ALA A 24 14.03 -8.27 2.28
N VAL A 25 14.40 -9.55 2.18
CA VAL A 25 13.46 -10.67 2.21
C VAL A 25 12.78 -10.80 3.57
N TYR A 26 13.52 -10.65 4.67
CA TYR A 26 12.96 -10.70 6.03
C TYR A 26 11.95 -9.58 6.29
N ARG A 27 12.24 -8.35 5.79
CA ARG A 27 11.39 -7.17 5.95
C ARG A 27 10.33 -7.03 4.85
N ARG A 28 10.15 -8.02 3.98
CA ARG A 28 9.16 -7.94 2.90
C ARG A 28 7.79 -7.51 3.43
N GLY A 29 7.22 -6.47 2.82
CA GLY A 29 6.06 -5.74 3.31
C GLY A 29 6.40 -4.36 3.90
N ALA A 30 7.70 -4.03 4.07
CA ALA A 30 8.16 -2.67 4.37
C ALA A 30 8.06 -1.77 3.13
N PRO A 31 7.98 -0.42 3.28
CA PRO A 31 7.78 0.50 2.15
C PRO A 31 8.81 0.33 1.01
N ASP A 32 10.06 0.08 1.35
CA ASP A 32 11.17 -0.10 0.41
C ASP A 32 11.17 -1.46 -0.32
N THR A 33 10.22 -2.33 -0.01
CA THR A 33 10.00 -3.61 -0.69
C THR A 33 8.83 -3.57 -1.68
N PHE A 34 8.36 -2.36 -2.01
CA PHE A 34 7.34 -2.11 -3.04
C PHE A 34 7.89 -1.22 -4.15
N ASP A 35 7.38 -1.38 -5.35
CA ASP A 35 7.67 -0.52 -6.50
C ASP A 35 6.65 0.63 -6.57
N ALA A 36 6.90 1.69 -5.78
CA ALA A 36 6.07 2.88 -5.76
C ALA A 36 6.04 3.59 -7.13
N ASP A 37 7.12 3.49 -7.91
CA ASP A 37 7.18 4.09 -9.24
C ASP A 37 6.32 3.35 -10.26
N ALA A 38 6.25 2.02 -10.17
CA ALA A 38 5.32 1.23 -10.99
C ALA A 38 3.86 1.60 -10.66
N LEU A 39 3.51 1.68 -9.37
CA LEU A 39 2.18 2.13 -8.95
C LEU A 39 1.85 3.51 -9.49
N ARG A 40 2.79 4.47 -9.37
CA ARG A 40 2.60 5.84 -9.86
C ARG A 40 2.37 5.87 -11.37
N ARG A 41 3.16 5.11 -12.14
CA ARG A 41 2.99 5.01 -13.61
C ARG A 41 1.61 4.48 -14.00
N ASP A 42 1.12 3.44 -13.31
CA ASP A 42 -0.19 2.86 -13.62
C ASP A 42 -1.35 3.78 -13.20
N LEU A 43 -1.24 4.44 -12.06
CA LEU A 43 -2.21 5.47 -11.65
C LEU A 43 -2.24 6.64 -12.67
N GLN A 44 -1.07 7.06 -13.17
CA GLN A 44 -0.96 8.08 -14.23
C GLN A 44 -1.69 7.64 -15.51
N ARG A 45 -1.50 6.41 -15.95
CA ARG A 45 -2.16 5.85 -17.14
C ARG A 45 -3.67 5.78 -16.96
N ILE A 46 -4.14 5.38 -15.77
CA ILE A 46 -5.57 5.32 -15.46
C ILE A 46 -6.18 6.71 -15.45
N ARG A 47 -5.54 7.67 -14.73
CA ARG A 47 -6.12 9.00 -14.49
C ARG A 47 -6.01 9.92 -15.71
N HIS A 48 -4.86 9.97 -16.33
CA HIS A 48 -4.53 10.96 -17.37
C HIS A 48 -4.25 10.36 -18.75
N GLY A 49 -4.13 9.04 -18.86
CA GLY A 49 -3.92 8.37 -20.14
C GLY A 49 -5.19 8.31 -20.97
N ASP A 50 -5.02 8.04 -22.26
CA ASP A 50 -6.08 7.84 -23.27
C ASP A 50 -6.27 6.37 -23.66
N GLU A 51 -5.47 5.48 -23.09
CA GLU A 51 -5.55 4.04 -23.34
C GLU A 51 -6.95 3.50 -22.97
N PRO A 52 -7.62 2.75 -23.87
CA PRO A 52 -8.94 2.19 -23.57
C PRO A 52 -8.89 1.15 -22.46
N THR A 53 -7.75 0.48 -22.30
CA THR A 53 -7.50 -0.51 -21.25
C THR A 53 -6.09 -0.36 -20.71
N VAL A 54 -5.92 -0.59 -19.38
CA VAL A 54 -4.62 -0.64 -18.70
C VAL A 54 -4.52 -1.97 -18.00
N SER A 55 -3.48 -2.75 -18.31
CA SER A 55 -3.14 -3.97 -17.59
C SER A 55 -2.42 -3.63 -16.30
N LEU A 56 -2.79 -4.29 -15.21
CA LEU A 56 -2.32 -4.01 -13.86
C LEU A 56 -1.89 -5.30 -13.16
N PRO A 57 -0.86 -5.25 -12.31
CA PRO A 57 -0.44 -6.41 -11.55
C PRO A 57 -1.45 -6.76 -10.45
N GLY A 58 -1.43 -8.01 -10.04
CA GLY A 58 -2.07 -8.52 -8.83
C GLY A 58 -1.07 -9.25 -7.95
N PHE A 59 -1.55 -9.95 -6.94
CA PHE A 59 -0.71 -10.72 -6.03
C PHE A 59 -1.23 -12.14 -5.90
N ASP A 60 -0.38 -13.11 -6.24
CA ASP A 60 -0.68 -14.52 -6.04
C ASP A 60 -0.30 -14.95 -4.61
N HIS A 61 -1.29 -15.02 -3.74
CA HIS A 61 -1.09 -15.40 -2.34
C HIS A 61 -0.57 -16.83 -2.16
N ALA A 62 -0.79 -17.73 -3.13
CA ALA A 62 -0.28 -19.10 -3.05
C ALA A 62 1.21 -19.16 -3.35
N LYS A 63 1.69 -18.32 -4.28
CA LYS A 63 3.12 -18.17 -4.59
C LYS A 63 3.81 -17.16 -3.66
N GLY A 64 3.03 -16.26 -3.05
CA GLY A 64 3.54 -15.16 -2.24
C GLY A 64 4.28 -14.12 -3.08
N ASP A 65 3.90 -13.90 -4.34
CA ASP A 65 4.60 -13.00 -5.27
C ASP A 65 3.64 -12.28 -6.21
N PRO A 66 4.02 -11.09 -6.76
CA PRO A 66 3.17 -10.39 -7.72
C PRO A 66 2.97 -11.20 -9.00
N GLU A 67 1.78 -11.07 -9.56
CA GLU A 67 1.37 -11.63 -10.84
C GLU A 67 1.14 -10.51 -11.84
N GLN A 68 1.82 -10.59 -13.00
CA GLN A 68 1.66 -9.61 -14.06
C GLN A 68 0.29 -9.77 -14.73
N ASP A 69 -0.30 -8.65 -15.20
CA ASP A 69 -1.52 -8.62 -16.00
C ASP A 69 -2.74 -9.31 -15.34
N ALA A 70 -2.75 -9.38 -14.00
CA ALA A 70 -3.81 -10.03 -13.25
C ALA A 70 -5.13 -9.26 -13.26
N HIS A 71 -5.08 -7.95 -13.47
CA HIS A 71 -6.25 -7.08 -13.54
C HIS A 71 -6.21 -6.22 -14.80
N THR A 72 -7.41 -5.82 -15.26
CA THR A 72 -7.53 -4.91 -16.41
C THR A 72 -8.48 -3.77 -16.05
N PHE A 73 -7.97 -2.56 -16.06
CA PHE A 73 -8.80 -1.37 -16.09
C PHE A 73 -9.36 -1.20 -17.50
N CYS A 74 -10.66 -0.92 -17.61
CA CYS A 74 -11.31 -0.60 -18.89
C CYS A 74 -12.04 0.74 -18.73
N ARG A 75 -11.58 1.75 -19.46
CA ARG A 75 -12.09 3.13 -19.35
C ARG A 75 -13.57 3.26 -19.67
N ALA A 76 -14.10 2.43 -20.56
CA ALA A 76 -15.51 2.41 -20.92
C ALA A 76 -16.43 1.70 -19.92
N GLN A 77 -15.86 1.01 -18.92
CA GLN A 77 -16.61 0.18 -17.97
C GLN A 77 -16.42 0.57 -16.51
N HIS A 78 -15.31 1.25 -16.19
CA HIS A 78 -14.95 1.55 -14.81
C HIS A 78 -15.02 3.04 -14.52
N ASP A 79 -16.18 3.51 -14.03
CA ASP A 79 -16.38 4.91 -13.60
C ASP A 79 -15.68 5.21 -12.27
N VAL A 80 -15.42 4.19 -11.44
CA VAL A 80 -14.78 4.30 -10.14
C VAL A 80 -13.66 3.28 -10.02
N VAL A 81 -12.48 3.73 -9.57
CA VAL A 81 -11.35 2.88 -9.20
C VAL A 81 -11.09 3.06 -7.71
N ILE A 82 -11.13 1.97 -6.97
CA ILE A 82 -10.76 1.93 -5.55
C ILE A 82 -9.38 1.30 -5.45
N CYS A 83 -8.37 2.10 -5.15
CA CYS A 83 -7.03 1.60 -4.83
C CYS A 83 -6.97 1.33 -3.33
N GLU A 84 -6.63 0.10 -2.92
CA GLU A 84 -6.50 -0.26 -1.52
C GLU A 84 -5.08 -0.74 -1.20
N GLY A 85 -4.54 -0.33 -0.05
CA GLY A 85 -3.21 -0.72 0.36
C GLY A 85 -2.66 0.06 1.54
N LEU A 86 -1.50 -0.38 2.03
CA LEU A 86 -0.92 0.11 3.27
C LEU A 86 -0.30 1.53 3.15
N TYR A 87 0.38 1.84 2.03
CA TYR A 87 1.24 3.02 1.93
C TYR A 87 0.74 4.09 0.96
N LEU A 88 -0.54 4.05 0.57
CA LEU A 88 -1.11 5.00 -0.39
C LEU A 88 -1.07 6.45 0.08
N LEU A 89 -1.01 6.67 1.40
CA LEU A 89 -0.87 7.99 2.02
C LEU A 89 0.57 8.30 2.48
N HIS A 90 1.55 7.44 2.12
CA HIS A 90 2.94 7.66 2.52
C HIS A 90 3.51 8.90 1.84
N PRO A 91 4.09 9.88 2.60
CA PRO A 91 4.50 11.17 2.05
C PRO A 91 5.55 11.05 0.94
N GLU A 92 6.50 10.14 1.09
CA GLU A 92 7.59 9.96 0.11
C GLU A 92 7.12 9.38 -1.22
N TRP A 93 5.92 8.80 -1.27
CA TRP A 93 5.39 8.20 -2.50
C TRP A 93 4.74 9.21 -3.43
N GLY A 94 4.41 10.42 -2.93
CA GLY A 94 3.91 11.53 -3.74
C GLY A 94 2.61 11.22 -4.49
N LEU A 95 1.76 10.32 -3.95
CA LEU A 95 0.51 9.92 -4.60
C LEU A 95 -0.62 10.92 -4.35
N GLN A 96 -0.47 11.78 -3.33
CA GLN A 96 -1.43 12.80 -2.96
C GLN A 96 -1.00 14.15 -3.54
N GLY A 97 -1.95 14.90 -4.09
CA GLY A 97 -1.71 16.23 -4.67
C GLY A 97 -1.38 17.29 -3.62
N GLU A 98 -1.09 18.50 -4.09
CA GLU A 98 -0.70 19.65 -3.26
C GLU A 98 -1.77 20.14 -2.28
N THR A 99 -3.03 19.79 -2.48
CA THR A 99 -4.11 20.16 -1.56
C THR A 99 -3.81 19.70 -0.13
N ILE A 100 -3.03 18.63 0.03
CA ILE A 100 -2.62 18.12 1.34
C ILE A 100 -1.35 18.81 1.83
N LYS A 101 -0.42 19.18 0.93
CA LYS A 101 0.76 19.97 1.29
C LYS A 101 0.37 21.34 1.89
N ALA A 102 -0.73 21.94 1.41
CA ALA A 102 -1.26 23.19 1.96
C ALA A 102 -1.75 23.05 3.41
N LYS A 103 -2.22 21.88 3.82
CA LYS A 103 -2.58 21.60 5.23
C LYS A 103 -1.35 21.46 6.13
N GLU A 104 -0.20 21.10 5.57
CA GLU A 104 1.06 20.94 6.31
C GLU A 104 1.89 22.25 6.38
N GLY A 105 1.39 23.37 5.80
CA GLY A 105 2.05 24.67 5.88
C GLY A 105 3.33 24.81 5.05
N LEU A 106 3.53 23.94 4.06
CA LEU A 106 4.65 24.00 3.12
C LEU A 106 4.32 24.97 1.99
N GLU A 107 5.22 25.95 1.76
CA GLU A 107 5.09 26.93 0.68
C GLU A 107 5.13 26.24 -0.71
N LYS A 108 4.34 26.76 -1.65
CA LYS A 108 4.29 26.25 -3.03
C LYS A 108 5.62 26.55 -3.72
N GLU A 109 6.32 25.53 -4.19
CA GLU A 109 7.29 25.72 -5.26
C GLU A 109 6.53 25.86 -6.59
N GLU A 110 6.83 26.92 -7.36
CA GLU A 110 6.26 27.14 -8.70
C GLU A 110 6.76 26.04 -9.66
N GLY A 111 5.97 24.96 -9.78
CA GLY A 111 6.19 23.85 -10.70
C GLY A 111 4.98 23.68 -11.63
N ASN A 112 5.21 23.07 -12.77
CA ASN A 112 4.30 22.89 -13.89
C ASN A 112 2.88 22.41 -13.42
N ASP A 113 1.82 23.13 -13.78
CA ASP A 113 0.43 22.97 -13.31
C ASP A 113 -0.19 21.56 -13.49
N ASN A 114 0.45 20.64 -14.23
CA ASN A 114 -0.07 19.30 -14.51
C ASN A 114 0.39 18.20 -13.54
N ASP A 115 1.41 18.45 -12.71
CA ASP A 115 1.94 17.45 -11.76
C ASP A 115 1.36 17.60 -10.35
N ASN A 116 0.46 18.56 -10.14
CA ASN A 116 0.04 19.01 -8.82
C ASN A 116 -1.28 18.43 -8.33
N ASP A 117 -2.04 17.77 -9.21
CA ASP A 117 -3.27 17.07 -8.88
C ASP A 117 -2.94 15.62 -8.52
N GLY A 118 -2.94 15.27 -7.24
CA GLY A 118 -2.71 13.88 -6.82
C GLY A 118 -3.51 12.84 -7.60
N PHE A 119 -3.14 11.59 -7.44
CA PHE A 119 -3.79 10.49 -8.18
C PHE A 119 -5.17 10.12 -7.65
N PHE A 120 -5.55 10.59 -6.45
CA PHE A 120 -6.79 10.23 -5.79
C PHE A 120 -7.72 11.45 -5.66
N ASP A 121 -9.00 11.27 -6.01
CA ASP A 121 -10.04 12.28 -5.80
C ASP A 121 -10.49 12.31 -4.34
N TYR A 122 -10.35 11.18 -3.64
CA TYR A 122 -10.72 11.04 -2.23
C TYR A 122 -9.95 9.94 -1.56
N SER A 123 -9.55 10.15 -0.31
CA SER A 123 -8.83 9.16 0.47
C SER A 123 -9.52 8.83 1.80
N ILE A 124 -9.52 7.55 2.13
CA ILE A 124 -10.11 7.01 3.36
C ILE A 124 -9.03 6.23 4.11
N PHE A 125 -8.82 6.59 5.37
CA PHE A 125 -8.00 5.80 6.28
C PHE A 125 -8.89 4.91 7.15
N ILE A 126 -8.63 3.61 7.15
CA ILE A 126 -9.32 2.66 8.02
C ILE A 126 -8.47 2.50 9.29
N GLU A 127 -8.92 3.16 10.37
CA GLU A 127 -8.25 3.09 11.67
C GLU A 127 -8.67 1.82 12.41
N SER A 128 -7.69 1.08 12.90
CA SER A 128 -7.89 -0.08 13.78
C SER A 128 -6.94 0.00 14.97
N ASP A 129 -7.28 -0.63 16.08
CA ASP A 129 -6.39 -0.72 17.23
C ASP A 129 -5.10 -1.46 16.85
N LEU A 130 -3.94 -0.86 17.15
CA LEU A 130 -2.64 -1.38 16.76
C LEU A 130 -2.36 -2.74 17.40
N GLU A 131 -2.66 -2.90 18.68
CA GLU A 131 -2.41 -4.14 19.41
C GLU A 131 -3.29 -5.27 18.87
N ALA A 132 -4.57 -4.98 18.61
CA ALA A 132 -5.47 -5.93 17.99
C ALA A 132 -5.01 -6.32 16.57
N CYS A 133 -4.45 -5.41 15.78
CA CYS A 133 -3.87 -5.70 14.48
C CYS A 133 -2.67 -6.63 14.60
N VAL A 134 -1.76 -6.34 15.54
CA VAL A 134 -0.55 -7.14 15.78
C VAL A 134 -0.92 -8.56 16.21
N GLU A 135 -1.86 -8.72 17.14
CA GLU A 135 -2.30 -10.06 17.56
C GLU A 135 -2.97 -10.84 16.42
N ARG A 136 -3.81 -10.19 15.60
CA ARG A 136 -4.39 -10.82 14.40
C ARG A 136 -3.31 -11.25 13.41
N LEU A 137 -2.26 -10.44 13.22
CA LEU A 137 -1.12 -10.79 12.36
C LEU A 137 -0.34 -11.99 12.89
N LYS A 138 -0.09 -12.08 14.19
CA LYS A 138 0.55 -13.25 14.81
C LYS A 138 -0.26 -14.52 14.51
N ILE A 139 -1.58 -14.48 14.67
CA ILE A 139 -2.46 -15.61 14.39
C ILE A 139 -2.46 -15.96 12.90
N ARG A 140 -2.68 -14.97 12.02
CA ARG A 140 -2.75 -15.17 10.58
C ARG A 140 -1.45 -15.76 10.02
N ASN A 141 -0.31 -15.29 10.49
CA ASN A 141 0.99 -15.67 9.97
C ASN A 141 1.48 -17.03 10.47
N ARG A 142 0.76 -17.71 11.42
CA ARG A 142 1.11 -19.07 11.90
C ARG A 142 1.15 -20.14 10.79
N VAL A 143 0.50 -19.85 9.66
CA VAL A 143 0.47 -20.78 8.51
C VAL A 143 1.66 -20.59 7.56
N ILE A 144 2.55 -19.62 7.78
CA ILE A 144 3.72 -19.38 6.93
C ILE A 144 4.72 -20.54 7.09
N PRO A 145 5.04 -21.28 6.02
CA PRO A 145 5.94 -22.40 6.10
C PRO A 145 7.36 -21.97 6.50
N GLY A 146 8.06 -22.83 7.24
CA GLY A 146 9.46 -22.62 7.61
C GLY A 146 9.69 -21.78 8.85
N TYR A 147 8.64 -21.27 9.51
CA TYR A 147 8.73 -20.50 10.75
C TYR A 147 8.06 -21.23 11.92
N THR A 148 8.72 -21.21 13.06
CA THR A 148 8.09 -21.59 14.34
C THR A 148 7.18 -20.48 14.83
N PRO A 149 6.19 -20.77 15.70
CA PRO A 149 5.34 -19.75 16.31
C PRO A 149 6.11 -18.59 16.95
N LYS A 150 7.22 -18.88 17.63
CA LYS A 150 8.05 -17.87 18.27
C LYS A 150 8.75 -16.96 17.26
N GLU A 151 9.22 -17.50 16.15
CA GLU A 151 9.85 -16.72 15.08
C GLU A 151 8.81 -15.83 14.39
N ILE A 152 7.59 -16.31 14.21
CA ILE A 152 6.48 -15.48 13.73
C ILE A 152 6.22 -14.30 14.67
N ASP A 153 6.11 -14.55 15.98
CA ASP A 153 5.87 -13.49 16.96
C ASP A 153 6.98 -12.42 16.91
N VAL A 154 8.24 -12.87 16.85
CA VAL A 154 9.40 -11.95 16.73
C VAL A 154 9.36 -11.15 15.43
N ARG A 155 9.03 -11.79 14.29
CA ARG A 155 8.94 -11.11 13.01
C ARG A 155 7.80 -10.09 12.99
N VAL A 156 6.64 -10.45 13.51
CA VAL A 156 5.50 -9.53 13.61
C VAL A 156 5.85 -8.30 14.44
N GLU A 157 6.53 -8.47 15.57
CA GLU A 157 6.95 -7.33 16.41
C GLU A 157 8.01 -6.46 15.72
N LYS A 158 8.98 -7.07 15.03
CA LYS A 158 10.12 -6.35 14.42
C LYS A 158 9.80 -5.71 13.07
N VAL A 159 8.89 -6.29 12.31
CA VAL A 159 8.58 -5.88 10.94
C VAL A 159 7.16 -5.33 10.84
N ASP A 160 6.16 -6.17 11.12
CA ASP A 160 4.77 -5.82 10.82
C ASP A 160 4.25 -4.70 11.73
N ARG A 161 4.66 -4.69 13.02
CA ARG A 161 4.35 -3.56 13.94
C ARG A 161 4.99 -2.26 13.47
N VAL A 162 6.25 -2.30 13.01
CA VAL A 162 6.95 -1.11 12.50
C VAL A 162 6.25 -0.57 11.25
N ASN A 163 5.84 -1.46 10.35
CA ASN A 163 5.07 -1.12 9.16
C ASN A 163 3.71 -0.49 9.54
N ALA A 164 2.99 -1.09 10.48
CA ALA A 164 1.71 -0.57 10.96
C ALA A 164 1.85 0.82 11.60
N MET A 165 2.92 1.07 12.36
CA MET A 165 3.22 2.39 12.91
C MET A 165 3.52 3.42 11.80
N THR A 166 4.21 3.02 10.73
CA THR A 166 4.45 3.88 9.57
C THR A 166 3.15 4.24 8.87
N VAL A 167 2.26 3.26 8.67
CA VAL A 167 0.92 3.49 8.12
C VAL A 167 0.11 4.43 9.02
N LEU A 168 0.11 4.20 10.33
CA LEU A 168 -0.64 5.02 11.29
C LEU A 168 -0.23 6.50 11.27
N ARG A 169 1.07 6.79 11.06
CA ARG A 169 1.58 8.17 10.94
C ARG A 169 1.02 8.92 9.72
N SER A 170 0.55 8.21 8.71
CA SER A 170 -0.05 8.82 7.51
C SER A 170 -1.56 9.11 7.65
N LYS A 171 -2.18 8.75 8.78
CA LYS A 171 -3.62 8.88 9.02
C LYS A 171 -4.15 10.30 8.79
N ASP A 172 -3.44 11.31 9.30
CA ASP A 172 -3.88 12.72 9.21
C ASP A 172 -3.83 13.29 7.79
N ARG A 173 -3.31 12.51 6.84
CA ARG A 173 -3.28 12.83 5.41
C ARG A 173 -4.54 12.38 4.68
N ALA A 174 -5.40 11.59 5.32
CA ALA A 174 -6.67 11.16 4.74
C ALA A 174 -7.75 12.27 4.85
N GLU A 175 -8.63 12.36 3.85
CA GLU A 175 -9.83 13.20 3.93
C GLU A 175 -10.87 12.63 4.90
N CYS A 176 -10.92 11.31 5.02
CA CYS A 176 -11.84 10.62 5.92
C CYS A 176 -11.12 9.55 6.74
N VAL A 177 -11.43 9.48 8.02
CA VAL A 177 -10.98 8.38 8.89
C VAL A 177 -12.19 7.59 9.36
N VAL A 178 -12.21 6.30 9.04
CA VAL A 178 -13.23 5.35 9.47
C VAL A 178 -12.63 4.42 10.51
N ARG A 179 -13.26 4.31 11.67
CA ARG A 179 -12.84 3.35 12.70
C ARG A 179 -13.42 1.98 12.40
N SER A 180 -12.55 0.98 12.38
CA SER A 180 -12.96 -0.42 12.33
C SER A 180 -13.55 -0.80 13.69
N ALA A 181 -14.77 -1.34 13.70
CA ALA A 181 -15.35 -1.89 14.92
C ALA A 181 -14.47 -3.03 15.47
N THR A 182 -14.14 -2.98 16.76
CA THR A 182 -13.56 -4.13 17.44
C THR A 182 -14.67 -5.12 17.78
N GLU A 183 -14.40 -6.43 17.79
CA GLU A 183 -15.40 -7.46 18.13
C GLU A 183 -16.03 -7.26 19.52
N SER A 184 -15.44 -6.41 20.38
CA SER A 184 -15.97 -6.10 21.71
C SER A 184 -17.12 -5.07 21.71
N GLU A 185 -17.44 -4.44 20.58
CA GLU A 185 -18.54 -3.47 20.45
C GLU A 185 -19.82 -4.11 19.86
N SER A 186 -19.80 -5.41 19.59
CA SER A 186 -20.95 -6.16 19.10
C SER A 186 -21.68 -6.83 20.29
N VAL A 187 -22.38 -6.05 21.12
CA VAL A 187 -23.35 -6.52 22.12
C VAL A 187 -24.70 -5.90 21.84
#